data_d40589c7c94c2a25831a5a07a828be26
#
_entry.id   d40589c7c94c2a25831a5a07a828be26
#
_cell.length_a   1.000
_cell.length_b   1.000
_cell.length_c   1.000
_cell.angle_alpha   90.00
_cell.angle_beta   90.00
_cell.angle_gamma   90.00
#
_symmetry.space_group_name_H-M   'P 1'
#
loop_
_entity.id
_entity.type
_entity.pdbx_description
1 polymer ?
#
loop_
_entity_poly.entity_id
_entity_poly.type
_entity_poly.pdbx_seq_one_letter_code
_entity_poly.pdbx_strand_id
1 'polypeptide(L)'
;MLERSPRDEVVIAAPAALSAWRPMLVFLSVGLTMAGLTWLAVIALSPGGFGAVDLVLIMLFAATLPWYVIGFWNATIGLLIMRFARDPVAAVMPVAGRVRGDEPITASTAVLLCIRDEPPERVVRMLEPMMEGLAARGVGERFHVYVLSDTSETDIAAAEDARFAALAAAWRGQIALTYRRRAQNIGFKAGNVRDFCERWGKNHDFAIMLDADSVMTVDLVLKLVRIMQIDPRLGIVQSLVIGMPSASAFARIFQFGMLLSMRSYTIGSAWWQGDCGPYWGHNAIVRIAPFAMHCQLPVLADGALVKGHVLSHDQIEAVLMRRAGYGVRVLAREGSSFEQNPPTLVEFIRRDLRWCQGNMQYWHFLRMPGLPLLSRYQLAFAILMFLGSPAWMGLLLIGSAAVALSPTPADFMR
;
A
#
# COMPACT_ATOMS: atom_id res chain seq x y z
N MET A 1 32.82 15.01 -17.23
CA MET A 1 32.60 16.02 -16.21
C MET A 1 31.28 16.68 -16.57
N LEU A 2 30.16 16.19 -16.06
CA LEU A 2 28.81 16.71 -16.34
C LEU A 2 28.50 17.72 -15.24
N GLU A 3 28.32 18.98 -15.63
CA GLU A 3 27.93 20.07 -14.74
C GLU A 3 26.57 19.71 -14.09
N ARG A 4 26.54 19.63 -12.76
CA ARG A 4 25.33 19.46 -11.98
C ARG A 4 24.50 20.75 -12.08
N SER A 5 23.28 20.60 -12.57
CA SER A 5 22.29 21.69 -12.54
C SER A 5 21.98 22.09 -11.09
N PRO A 6 21.74 23.39 -10.79
CA PRO A 6 21.41 23.86 -9.42
C PRO A 6 20.15 23.29 -8.79
N ARG A 7 19.41 22.43 -9.49
CA ARG A 7 18.20 21.72 -8.99
C ARG A 7 18.53 20.48 -8.15
N ASP A 8 19.79 20.06 -8.06
CA ASP A 8 20.19 18.78 -7.45
C ASP A 8 20.56 18.86 -5.96
N GLU A 9 20.60 20.05 -5.37
CA GLU A 9 20.82 20.26 -3.94
C GLU A 9 19.53 20.70 -3.24
N VAL A 10 18.51 19.82 -3.21
CA VAL A 10 17.51 19.93 -2.15
C VAL A 10 18.18 19.39 -0.88
N VAL A 11 18.74 20.30 -0.08
CA VAL A 11 19.11 19.98 1.31
C VAL A 11 17.82 19.56 2.00
N ILE A 12 17.60 18.26 2.10
CA ILE A 12 16.45 17.70 2.80
C ILE A 12 16.67 18.02 4.27
N ALA A 13 15.95 19.01 4.78
CA ALA A 13 15.87 19.23 6.21
C ALA A 13 15.49 17.90 6.86
N ALA A 14 16.19 17.55 7.94
CA ALA A 14 15.95 16.30 8.68
C ALA A 14 14.45 16.07 8.83
N PRO A 15 13.96 14.83 8.63
CA PRO A 15 12.54 14.53 8.72
C PRO A 15 12.01 15.15 10.02
N ALA A 16 10.89 15.85 9.95
CA ALA A 16 10.26 16.43 11.14
C ALA A 16 10.12 15.29 12.14
N ALA A 17 10.88 15.37 13.24
CA ALA A 17 10.95 14.30 14.21
C ALA A 17 9.51 13.94 14.58
N LEU A 18 9.06 12.76 14.15
CA LEU A 18 7.82 12.18 14.65
C LEU A 18 7.89 12.35 16.17
N SER A 19 6.87 12.92 16.74
CA SER A 19 6.73 12.96 18.19
C SER A 19 6.91 11.53 18.69
N ALA A 20 8.10 11.17 19.15
CA ALA A 20 8.51 9.80 19.47
C ALA A 20 7.55 9.09 20.47
N TRP A 21 6.76 9.90 21.21
CA TRP A 21 5.79 9.40 22.16
C TRP A 21 4.60 8.66 21.52
N ARG A 22 4.19 9.04 20.27
CA ARG A 22 3.04 8.40 19.61
C ARG A 22 3.29 6.92 19.29
N PRO A 23 4.35 6.55 18.57
CA PRO A 23 4.69 5.14 18.39
C PRO A 23 4.91 4.41 19.72
N MET A 24 5.59 5.06 20.69
CA MET A 24 5.84 4.46 22.00
C MET A 24 4.52 4.15 22.75
N LEU A 25 3.56 5.08 22.74
CA LEU A 25 2.24 4.86 23.34
C LEU A 25 1.53 3.67 22.69
N VAL A 26 1.55 3.59 21.35
CA VAL A 26 0.88 2.50 20.63
C VAL A 26 1.57 1.17 20.94
N PHE A 27 2.90 1.09 20.88
CA PHE A 27 3.62 -0.15 21.19
C PHE A 27 3.42 -0.60 22.64
N LEU A 28 3.38 0.34 23.58
CA LEU A 28 3.08 0.04 24.99
C LEU A 28 1.64 -0.50 25.13
N SER A 29 0.66 0.16 24.52
CA SER A 29 -0.74 -0.27 24.57
C SER A 29 -0.93 -1.65 23.95
N VAL A 30 -0.30 -1.89 22.78
CA VAL A 30 -0.31 -3.20 22.13
C VAL A 30 0.34 -4.26 23.01
N GLY A 31 1.53 -4.00 23.59
CA GLY A 31 2.24 -4.93 24.44
C GLY A 31 1.45 -5.28 25.71
N LEU A 32 0.88 -4.29 26.39
CA LEU A 32 0.05 -4.50 27.57
C LEU A 32 -1.23 -5.30 27.25
N THR A 33 -1.87 -5.01 26.12
CA THR A 33 -3.06 -5.77 25.71
C THR A 33 -2.71 -7.23 25.38
N MET A 34 -1.63 -7.45 24.63
CA MET A 34 -1.16 -8.81 24.30
C MET A 34 -0.78 -9.58 25.57
N ALA A 35 -0.05 -8.96 26.50
CA ALA A 35 0.32 -9.58 27.78
C ALA A 35 -0.92 -9.93 28.61
N GLY A 36 -1.89 -9.01 28.70
CA GLY A 36 -3.15 -9.25 29.41
C GLY A 36 -3.97 -10.39 28.81
N LEU A 37 -4.13 -10.42 27.46
CA LEU A 37 -4.86 -11.50 26.78
C LEU A 37 -4.14 -12.85 26.93
N THR A 38 -2.82 -12.87 26.81
CA THR A 38 -2.04 -14.09 27.02
C THR A 38 -2.14 -14.57 28.46
N TRP A 39 -2.10 -13.66 29.44
CA TRP A 39 -2.31 -13.97 30.84
C TRP A 39 -3.70 -14.58 31.12
N LEU A 40 -4.75 -14.01 30.50
CA LEU A 40 -6.10 -14.58 30.59
C LEU A 40 -6.18 -15.99 29.98
N ALA A 41 -5.47 -16.24 28.88
CA ALA A 41 -5.38 -17.59 28.30
C ALA A 41 -4.66 -18.56 29.24
N VAL A 42 -3.59 -18.11 29.92
CA VAL A 42 -2.89 -18.89 30.96
C VAL A 42 -3.85 -19.25 32.10
N ILE A 43 -4.61 -18.30 32.63
CA ILE A 43 -5.60 -18.55 33.69
C ILE A 43 -6.67 -19.54 33.21
N ALA A 44 -7.17 -19.39 31.98
CA ALA A 44 -8.22 -20.25 31.41
C ALA A 44 -7.76 -21.73 31.27
N LEU A 45 -6.48 -21.95 30.99
CA LEU A 45 -5.91 -23.30 30.80
C LEU A 45 -5.28 -23.89 32.06
N SER A 46 -5.22 -23.13 33.18
CA SER A 46 -4.55 -23.59 34.42
C SER A 46 -5.33 -24.60 35.29
N PRO A 47 -6.67 -24.74 35.25
CA PRO A 47 -7.44 -25.52 36.24
C PRO A 47 -7.10 -27.02 36.32
N GLY A 48 -6.49 -27.63 35.33
CA GLY A 48 -6.06 -29.06 35.35
C GLY A 48 -4.56 -29.27 35.61
N GLY A 49 -3.81 -28.16 35.84
CA GLY A 49 -2.35 -28.15 35.82
C GLY A 49 -1.83 -27.92 34.37
N PHE A 50 -0.63 -27.37 34.26
CA PHE A 50 -0.02 -27.04 33.00
C PHE A 50 0.64 -28.24 32.30
N GLY A 51 0.18 -28.62 31.12
CA GLY A 51 0.79 -29.63 30.26
C GLY A 51 1.48 -29.02 29.03
N ALA A 52 2.15 -29.88 28.26
CA ALA A 52 2.80 -29.46 27.01
C ALA A 52 1.80 -28.94 25.98
N VAL A 53 0.57 -29.47 25.95
CA VAL A 53 -0.52 -29.04 25.04
C VAL A 53 -0.94 -27.61 25.38
N ASP A 54 -1.11 -27.29 26.67
CA ASP A 54 -1.50 -25.94 27.11
C ASP A 54 -0.46 -24.90 26.72
N LEU A 55 0.83 -25.24 26.85
CA LEU A 55 1.92 -24.38 26.42
C LEU A 55 1.88 -24.13 24.91
N VAL A 56 1.64 -25.16 24.09
CA VAL A 56 1.51 -25.03 22.64
C VAL A 56 0.30 -24.15 22.28
N LEU A 57 -0.85 -24.35 22.93
CA LEU A 57 -2.05 -23.54 22.72
C LEU A 57 -1.80 -22.06 23.05
N ILE A 58 -1.12 -21.76 24.16
CA ILE A 58 -0.76 -20.40 24.57
C ILE A 58 0.19 -19.76 23.55
N MET A 59 1.22 -20.50 23.09
CA MET A 59 2.14 -19.99 22.08
C MET A 59 1.42 -19.69 20.75
N LEU A 60 0.56 -20.58 20.28
CA LEU A 60 -0.24 -20.38 19.07
C LEU A 60 -1.19 -19.20 19.23
N PHE A 61 -1.89 -19.09 20.36
CA PHE A 61 -2.75 -17.96 20.68
C PHE A 61 -1.97 -16.65 20.67
N ALA A 62 -0.85 -16.57 21.39
CA ALA A 62 0.00 -15.39 21.42
C ALA A 62 0.52 -14.99 20.02
N ALA A 63 0.82 -15.97 19.16
CA ALA A 63 1.24 -15.72 17.78
C ALA A 63 0.12 -15.12 16.90
N THR A 64 -1.15 -15.33 17.24
CA THR A 64 -2.28 -14.73 16.52
C THR A 64 -2.58 -13.28 16.93
N LEU A 65 -2.22 -12.89 18.17
CA LEU A 65 -2.61 -11.62 18.76
C LEU A 65 -2.08 -10.36 18.04
N PRO A 66 -0.83 -10.29 17.54
CA PRO A 66 -0.26 -9.04 17.01
C PRO A 66 -1.15 -8.37 15.98
N TRP A 67 -1.70 -9.14 15.03
CA TRP A 67 -2.56 -8.60 13.97
C TRP A 67 -3.86 -8.00 14.51
N TYR A 68 -4.55 -8.72 15.37
CA TYR A 68 -5.82 -8.27 15.95
C TYR A 68 -5.64 -7.09 16.89
N VAL A 69 -4.63 -7.13 17.76
CA VAL A 69 -4.41 -6.07 18.77
C VAL A 69 -3.95 -4.76 18.12
N ILE A 70 -3.06 -4.83 17.12
CA ILE A 70 -2.66 -3.63 16.36
C ILE A 70 -3.85 -3.06 15.58
N GLY A 71 -4.66 -3.94 14.95
CA GLY A 71 -5.89 -3.54 14.28
C GLY A 71 -6.86 -2.83 15.20
N PHE A 72 -7.08 -3.39 16.40
CA PHE A 72 -7.92 -2.80 17.44
C PHE A 72 -7.45 -1.41 17.86
N TRP A 73 -6.16 -1.24 18.15
CA TRP A 73 -5.64 0.07 18.57
C TRP A 73 -5.65 1.09 17.44
N ASN A 74 -5.33 0.70 16.21
CA ASN A 74 -5.48 1.59 15.05
C ASN A 74 -6.93 2.05 14.89
N ALA A 75 -7.89 1.12 14.93
CA ALA A 75 -9.30 1.46 14.78
C ALA A 75 -9.80 2.34 15.94
N THR A 76 -9.39 2.07 17.17
CA THR A 76 -9.77 2.84 18.37
C THR A 76 -9.22 4.26 18.32
N ILE A 77 -7.92 4.43 18.05
CA ILE A 77 -7.30 5.76 17.91
C ILE A 77 -7.96 6.53 16.77
N GLY A 78 -8.16 5.88 15.63
CA GLY A 78 -8.82 6.52 14.49
C GLY A 78 -10.26 6.91 14.77
N LEU A 79 -11.03 6.08 15.47
CA LEU A 79 -12.39 6.39 15.90
C LEU A 79 -12.42 7.62 16.82
N LEU A 80 -11.51 7.70 17.79
CA LEU A 80 -11.38 8.86 18.68
C LEU A 80 -11.05 10.14 17.90
N ILE A 81 -10.09 10.06 16.96
CA ILE A 81 -9.76 11.21 16.11
C ILE A 81 -10.96 11.61 15.25
N MET A 82 -11.65 10.65 14.62
CA MET A 82 -12.85 10.91 13.80
C MET A 82 -14.00 11.53 14.62
N ARG A 83 -14.10 11.18 15.90
CA ARG A 83 -15.17 11.66 16.78
C ARG A 83 -14.90 13.07 17.34
N PHE A 84 -13.64 13.40 17.61
CA PHE A 84 -13.27 14.60 18.36
C PHE A 84 -12.51 15.65 17.56
N ALA A 85 -11.83 15.30 16.47
CA ALA A 85 -11.16 16.25 15.61
C ALA A 85 -12.16 16.94 14.65
N ARG A 86 -12.00 18.24 14.43
CA ARG A 86 -12.81 18.99 13.43
C ARG A 86 -12.56 18.50 12.01
N ASP A 87 -11.30 18.22 11.68
CA ASP A 87 -10.87 17.61 10.42
C ASP A 87 -9.94 16.44 10.74
N PRO A 88 -10.45 15.20 10.73
CA PRO A 88 -9.66 14.01 11.03
C PRO A 88 -8.48 13.80 10.06
N VAL A 89 -8.63 14.19 8.80
CA VAL A 89 -7.56 14.04 7.77
C VAL A 89 -6.45 15.05 8.06
N ALA A 90 -6.78 16.31 8.32
CA ALA A 90 -5.80 17.33 8.67
C ALA A 90 -5.09 17.02 10.02
N ALA A 91 -5.78 16.39 10.97
CA ALA A 91 -5.20 15.99 12.26
C ALA A 91 -4.05 14.99 12.11
N VAL A 92 -4.12 14.09 11.11
CA VAL A 92 -3.08 13.07 10.85
C VAL A 92 -2.14 13.45 9.71
N MET A 93 -2.57 14.32 8.81
CA MET A 93 -1.79 14.84 7.69
C MET A 93 -1.99 16.37 7.57
N PRO A 94 -1.29 17.19 8.39
CA PRO A 94 -1.54 18.65 8.47
C PRO A 94 -1.39 19.37 7.13
N VAL A 95 -0.51 18.92 6.23
CA VAL A 95 -0.36 19.50 4.89
C VAL A 95 -1.64 19.39 4.06
N ALA A 96 -2.41 18.32 4.22
CA ALA A 96 -3.69 18.14 3.52
C ALA A 96 -4.76 19.19 3.93
N GLY A 97 -4.69 19.68 5.18
CA GLY A 97 -5.55 20.76 5.68
C GLY A 97 -5.14 22.15 5.20
N ARG A 98 -3.90 22.32 4.67
CA ARG A 98 -3.44 23.58 4.08
C ARG A 98 -3.83 23.74 2.61
N VAL A 99 -4.19 22.65 1.95
CA VAL A 99 -4.65 22.66 0.56
C VAL A 99 -6.10 23.15 0.51
N ARG A 100 -6.34 24.33 -0.05
CA ARG A 100 -7.68 24.96 -0.20
C ARG A 100 -8.43 24.42 -1.41
N GLY A 101 -7.69 24.01 -2.46
CA GLY A 101 -8.25 23.44 -3.70
C GLY A 101 -8.25 24.39 -4.89
N ASP A 102 -7.86 25.64 -4.69
CA ASP A 102 -7.71 26.69 -5.70
C ASP A 102 -6.27 26.98 -6.09
N GLU A 103 -5.30 26.37 -5.39
CA GLU A 103 -3.88 26.54 -5.72
C GLU A 103 -3.60 26.06 -7.17
N PRO A 104 -2.80 26.83 -7.94
CA PRO A 104 -2.50 26.47 -9.31
C PRO A 104 -1.69 25.17 -9.39
N ILE A 105 -1.97 24.36 -10.40
CA ILE A 105 -1.17 23.20 -10.75
C ILE A 105 -0.01 23.68 -11.62
N THR A 106 1.18 23.71 -11.05
CA THR A 106 2.40 24.16 -11.73
C THR A 106 3.33 23.00 -12.10
N ALA A 107 3.27 21.90 -11.33
CA ALA A 107 4.09 20.71 -11.54
C ALA A 107 3.64 19.91 -12.75
N SER A 108 4.62 19.38 -13.50
CA SER A 108 4.37 18.37 -14.52
C SER A 108 4.14 17.01 -13.88
N THR A 109 3.04 16.34 -14.22
CA THR A 109 2.64 15.07 -13.62
C THR A 109 2.42 14.00 -14.67
N ALA A 110 3.16 12.89 -14.57
CA ALA A 110 2.88 11.68 -15.34
C ALA A 110 1.74 10.89 -14.69
N VAL A 111 0.85 10.32 -15.48
CA VAL A 111 -0.12 9.31 -15.04
C VAL A 111 0.35 7.97 -15.59
N LEU A 112 0.84 7.08 -14.74
CA LEU A 112 1.40 5.78 -15.12
C LEU A 112 0.34 4.71 -14.92
N LEU A 113 -0.16 4.17 -16.01
CA LEU A 113 -1.11 3.07 -16.05
C LEU A 113 -0.39 1.79 -16.47
N CYS A 114 -0.12 0.91 -15.51
CA CYS A 114 0.53 -0.38 -15.78
C CYS A 114 -0.52 -1.43 -16.13
N ILE A 115 -0.39 -2.03 -17.33
CA ILE A 115 -1.31 -3.03 -17.86
C ILE A 115 -0.58 -4.30 -18.30
N ARG A 116 -1.30 -5.44 -18.25
CA ARG A 116 -0.79 -6.71 -18.75
C ARG A 116 -1.93 -7.68 -19.05
N ASP A 117 -2.14 -7.94 -20.33
CA ASP A 117 -3.15 -8.89 -20.83
C ASP A 117 -4.61 -8.50 -20.49
N GLU A 118 -4.88 -7.20 -20.14
CA GLU A 118 -6.24 -6.68 -19.93
C GLU A 118 -6.86 -6.22 -21.24
N PRO A 119 -8.19 -6.38 -21.41
CA PRO A 119 -8.90 -5.86 -22.57
C PRO A 119 -8.78 -4.32 -22.67
N PRO A 120 -8.22 -3.76 -23.75
CA PRO A 120 -7.94 -2.32 -23.85
C PRO A 120 -9.18 -1.43 -23.74
N GLU A 121 -10.34 -1.91 -24.18
CA GLU A 121 -11.62 -1.18 -24.03
C GLU A 121 -12.03 -0.97 -22.56
N ARG A 122 -11.72 -1.92 -21.70
CA ARG A 122 -11.95 -1.80 -20.26
C ARG A 122 -11.02 -0.77 -19.65
N VAL A 123 -9.75 -0.82 -20.02
CA VAL A 123 -8.73 0.10 -19.56
C VAL A 123 -9.09 1.54 -19.92
N VAL A 124 -9.48 1.78 -21.17
CA VAL A 124 -9.89 3.10 -21.66
C VAL A 124 -11.11 3.63 -20.89
N ARG A 125 -12.15 2.81 -20.68
CA ARG A 125 -13.34 3.23 -19.90
C ARG A 125 -13.02 3.67 -18.47
N MET A 126 -11.95 3.15 -17.87
CA MET A 126 -11.52 3.57 -16.52
C MET A 126 -10.65 4.81 -16.54
N LEU A 127 -9.84 4.99 -17.58
CA LEU A 127 -8.90 6.10 -17.71
C LEU A 127 -9.57 7.39 -18.23
N GLU A 128 -10.44 7.27 -19.23
CA GLU A 128 -11.00 8.41 -19.96
C GLU A 128 -11.73 9.42 -19.07
N PRO A 129 -12.54 9.04 -18.06
CA PRO A 129 -13.17 10.01 -17.15
C PRO A 129 -12.17 10.90 -16.37
N MET A 130 -10.98 10.37 -16.05
CA MET A 130 -9.92 11.17 -15.44
C MET A 130 -9.36 12.17 -16.44
N MET A 131 -9.12 11.76 -17.69
CA MET A 131 -8.63 12.63 -18.75
C MET A 131 -9.64 13.75 -19.04
N GLU A 132 -10.92 13.42 -19.21
CA GLU A 132 -12.01 14.39 -19.40
C GLU A 132 -12.06 15.42 -18.27
N GLY A 133 -11.99 14.96 -17.04
CA GLY A 133 -12.04 15.83 -15.88
C GLY A 133 -10.81 16.74 -15.75
N LEU A 134 -9.61 16.28 -16.11
CA LEU A 134 -8.39 17.09 -16.12
C LEU A 134 -8.45 18.16 -17.23
N ALA A 135 -8.93 17.80 -18.42
CA ALA A 135 -9.13 18.73 -19.53
C ALA A 135 -10.20 19.80 -19.19
N ALA A 136 -11.34 19.38 -18.63
CA ALA A 136 -12.41 20.27 -18.20
C ALA A 136 -11.97 21.29 -17.13
N ARG A 137 -10.96 20.93 -16.30
CA ARG A 137 -10.35 21.84 -15.31
C ARG A 137 -9.26 22.75 -15.91
N GLY A 138 -8.99 22.66 -17.23
CA GLY A 138 -7.98 23.46 -17.91
C GLY A 138 -6.54 23.18 -17.50
N VAL A 139 -6.28 21.98 -16.95
CA VAL A 139 -4.94 21.58 -16.47
C VAL A 139 -4.33 20.42 -17.27
N GLY A 140 -4.99 20.00 -18.36
CA GLY A 140 -4.59 18.84 -19.13
C GLY A 140 -3.14 18.89 -19.63
N GLU A 141 -2.64 20.07 -20.00
CA GLU A 141 -1.24 20.28 -20.43
C GLU A 141 -0.18 19.97 -19.35
N ARG A 142 -0.58 19.96 -18.07
CA ARG A 142 0.30 19.61 -16.94
C ARG A 142 0.37 18.10 -16.70
N PHE A 143 -0.45 17.33 -17.43
CA PHE A 143 -0.53 15.88 -17.28
C PHE A 143 -0.15 15.17 -18.57
N HIS A 144 0.57 14.07 -18.43
CA HIS A 144 0.90 13.17 -19.53
C HIS A 144 0.58 11.74 -19.11
N VAL A 145 -0.29 11.08 -19.85
CA VAL A 145 -0.68 9.70 -19.60
C VAL A 145 0.31 8.76 -20.29
N TYR A 146 0.84 7.81 -19.54
CA TYR A 146 1.69 6.74 -20.04
C TYR A 146 1.00 5.40 -19.78
N VAL A 147 0.59 4.74 -20.83
CA VAL A 147 0.11 3.36 -20.77
C VAL A 147 1.31 2.44 -20.95
N LEU A 148 1.69 1.79 -19.85
CA LEU A 148 2.90 0.99 -19.75
C LEU A 148 2.52 -0.49 -19.79
N SER A 149 2.58 -1.09 -20.98
CA SER A 149 2.15 -2.46 -21.22
C SER A 149 3.28 -3.47 -21.06
N ASP A 150 2.96 -4.57 -20.37
CA ASP A 150 3.72 -5.82 -20.28
C ASP A 150 2.96 -7.00 -20.90
N THR A 151 2.00 -6.70 -21.77
CA THR A 151 1.13 -7.68 -22.44
C THR A 151 1.95 -8.64 -23.29
N SER A 152 1.70 -9.93 -23.10
CA SER A 152 2.32 -11.03 -23.80
C SER A 152 1.40 -11.69 -24.84
N GLU A 153 0.08 -11.57 -24.65
CA GLU A 153 -0.93 -12.11 -25.58
C GLU A 153 -0.96 -11.28 -26.87
N THR A 154 -0.66 -11.91 -27.99
CA THR A 154 -0.46 -11.23 -29.30
C THR A 154 -1.71 -10.48 -29.76
N ASP A 155 -2.88 -11.09 -29.61
CA ASP A 155 -4.15 -10.49 -30.06
C ASP A 155 -4.51 -9.26 -29.21
N ILE A 156 -4.29 -9.34 -27.89
CA ILE A 156 -4.50 -8.22 -26.97
C ILE A 156 -3.50 -7.11 -27.28
N ALA A 157 -2.21 -7.45 -27.52
CA ALA A 157 -1.19 -6.48 -27.87
C ALA A 157 -1.53 -5.69 -29.14
N ALA A 158 -2.03 -6.37 -30.20
CA ALA A 158 -2.45 -5.72 -31.42
C ALA A 158 -3.68 -4.80 -31.20
N ALA A 159 -4.61 -5.23 -30.35
CA ALA A 159 -5.76 -4.41 -29.96
C ALA A 159 -5.34 -3.20 -29.12
N GLU A 160 -4.35 -3.34 -28.20
CA GLU A 160 -3.76 -2.22 -27.45
C GLU A 160 -3.13 -1.19 -28.38
N ASP A 161 -2.28 -1.61 -29.34
CA ASP A 161 -1.63 -0.72 -30.30
C ASP A 161 -2.67 0.15 -31.04
N ALA A 162 -3.72 -0.48 -31.60
CA ALA A 162 -4.76 0.22 -32.33
C ALA A 162 -5.58 1.16 -31.42
N ARG A 163 -5.99 0.67 -30.25
CA ARG A 163 -6.88 1.40 -29.35
C ARG A 163 -6.21 2.62 -28.71
N PHE A 164 -4.97 2.48 -28.24
CA PHE A 164 -4.27 3.59 -27.62
C PHE A 164 -3.74 4.60 -28.65
N ALA A 165 -3.44 4.20 -29.90
CA ALA A 165 -3.18 5.12 -30.98
C ALA A 165 -4.40 6.00 -31.30
N ALA A 166 -5.59 5.38 -31.38
CA ALA A 166 -6.84 6.11 -31.58
C ALA A 166 -7.13 7.07 -30.42
N LEU A 167 -6.95 6.63 -29.17
CA LEU A 167 -7.13 7.46 -27.98
C LEU A 167 -6.17 8.64 -27.96
N ALA A 168 -4.88 8.43 -28.27
CA ALA A 168 -3.89 9.50 -28.35
C ALA A 168 -4.23 10.53 -29.43
N ALA A 169 -4.77 10.09 -30.56
CA ALA A 169 -5.23 10.99 -31.61
C ALA A 169 -6.46 11.82 -31.19
N ALA A 170 -7.42 11.21 -30.51
CA ALA A 170 -8.63 11.88 -30.00
C ALA A 170 -8.32 12.96 -28.97
N TRP A 171 -7.31 12.74 -28.12
CA TRP A 171 -6.93 13.66 -27.04
C TRP A 171 -5.81 14.65 -27.41
N ARG A 172 -5.38 14.64 -28.67
CA ARG A 172 -4.33 15.54 -29.19
C ARG A 172 -4.64 17.00 -28.90
N GLY A 173 -3.70 17.72 -28.27
CA GLY A 173 -3.86 19.13 -27.91
C GLY A 173 -4.59 19.38 -26.60
N GLN A 174 -5.09 18.34 -25.92
CA GLN A 174 -5.74 18.43 -24.60
C GLN A 174 -4.90 17.76 -23.51
N ILE A 175 -4.60 16.49 -23.68
CA ILE A 175 -3.73 15.70 -22.77
C ILE A 175 -2.84 14.82 -23.63
N ALA A 176 -1.54 14.84 -23.37
CA ALA A 176 -0.59 13.96 -24.04
C ALA A 176 -0.79 12.50 -23.55
N LEU A 177 -0.78 11.56 -24.51
CA LEU A 177 -0.83 10.13 -24.22
C LEU A 177 0.28 9.40 -24.98
N THR A 178 1.02 8.57 -24.26
CA THR A 178 2.05 7.68 -24.81
C THR A 178 1.75 6.24 -24.41
N TYR A 179 1.62 5.38 -25.38
CA TYR A 179 1.56 3.94 -25.19
C TYR A 179 2.95 3.34 -25.44
N ARG A 180 3.38 2.45 -24.57
CA ARG A 180 4.62 1.70 -24.75
C ARG A 180 4.46 0.27 -24.21
N ARG A 181 4.79 -0.71 -25.03
CA ARG A 181 4.86 -2.13 -24.67
C ARG A 181 6.31 -2.57 -24.59
N ARG A 182 6.68 -3.27 -23.52
CA ARG A 182 8.00 -3.92 -23.39
C ARG A 182 7.98 -5.29 -24.08
N ALA A 183 9.11 -5.65 -24.68
CA ALA A 183 9.28 -6.98 -25.27
C ALA A 183 9.43 -8.09 -24.20
N GLN A 184 9.94 -7.73 -23.02
CA GLN A 184 10.17 -8.66 -21.91
C GLN A 184 9.72 -8.00 -20.59
N ASN A 185 8.94 -8.74 -19.81
CA ASN A 185 8.43 -8.31 -18.51
C ASN A 185 9.47 -8.53 -17.40
N ILE A 186 10.68 -7.93 -17.54
CA ILE A 186 11.75 -8.02 -16.54
C ILE A 186 11.42 -7.15 -15.33
N GLY A 187 11.42 -7.75 -14.13
CA GLY A 187 11.14 -7.04 -12.88
C GLY A 187 9.67 -6.65 -12.69
N PHE A 188 8.77 -7.22 -13.51
CA PHE A 188 7.32 -7.02 -13.41
C PHE A 188 6.93 -5.52 -13.41
N LYS A 189 5.92 -5.12 -12.63
CA LYS A 189 5.47 -3.74 -12.50
C LYS A 189 6.59 -2.78 -12.07
N ALA A 190 7.40 -3.15 -11.08
CA ALA A 190 8.52 -2.32 -10.65
C ALA A 190 9.54 -2.07 -11.77
N GLY A 191 9.84 -3.12 -12.57
CA GLY A 191 10.68 -2.99 -13.76
C GLY A 191 10.05 -2.14 -14.84
N ASN A 192 8.72 -2.16 -14.97
CA ASN A 192 7.97 -1.35 -15.91
C ASN A 192 8.02 0.16 -15.54
N VAL A 193 7.83 0.46 -14.27
CA VAL A 193 7.95 1.83 -13.72
C VAL A 193 9.40 2.33 -13.81
N ARG A 194 10.38 1.45 -13.55
CA ARG A 194 11.80 1.80 -13.69
C ARG A 194 12.16 2.19 -15.12
N ASP A 195 11.71 1.40 -16.13
CA ASP A 195 11.91 1.71 -17.55
C ASP A 195 11.28 3.07 -17.93
N PHE A 196 10.10 3.40 -17.36
CA PHE A 196 9.51 4.73 -17.50
C PHE A 196 10.42 5.80 -16.91
N CYS A 197 10.92 5.62 -15.69
CA CYS A 197 11.80 6.59 -15.02
C CYS A 197 13.09 6.85 -15.82
N GLU A 198 13.67 5.81 -16.42
CA GLU A 198 14.87 5.91 -17.24
C GLU A 198 14.62 6.68 -18.55
N ARG A 199 13.44 6.50 -19.19
CA ARG A 199 13.12 7.12 -20.48
C ARG A 199 12.55 8.53 -20.36
N TRP A 200 11.61 8.73 -19.45
CA TRP A 200 10.80 9.95 -19.38
C TRP A 200 10.76 10.61 -18.01
N GLY A 201 11.32 9.98 -16.99
CA GLY A 201 11.21 10.47 -15.61
C GLY A 201 11.71 11.90 -15.43
N LYS A 202 12.71 12.32 -16.22
CA LYS A 202 13.27 13.68 -16.15
C LYS A 202 12.31 14.78 -16.63
N ASN A 203 11.25 14.42 -17.35
CA ASN A 203 10.28 15.35 -17.92
C ASN A 203 9.17 15.72 -16.92
N HIS A 204 9.09 15.05 -15.78
CA HIS A 204 7.99 15.18 -14.85
C HIS A 204 8.48 15.31 -13.40
N ASP A 205 7.75 16.12 -12.62
CA ASP A 205 8.01 16.27 -11.18
C ASP A 205 7.41 15.10 -10.38
N PHE A 206 6.18 14.70 -10.77
CA PHE A 206 5.41 13.68 -10.06
C PHE A 206 4.87 12.60 -11.00
N ALA A 207 4.57 11.44 -10.42
CA ALA A 207 3.81 10.40 -11.10
C ALA A 207 2.63 9.93 -10.24
N ILE A 208 1.44 9.84 -10.85
CA ILE A 208 0.30 9.10 -10.33
C ILE A 208 0.45 7.65 -10.78
N MET A 209 0.46 6.74 -9.82
CA MET A 209 0.61 5.30 -10.06
C MET A 209 -0.77 4.65 -10.12
N LEU A 210 -1.09 3.98 -11.22
CA LEU A 210 -2.35 3.26 -11.41
C LEU A 210 -2.12 1.83 -11.87
N ASP A 211 -2.99 0.94 -11.44
CA ASP A 211 -3.16 -0.39 -12.01
C ASP A 211 -4.29 -0.36 -13.04
N ALA A 212 -4.42 -1.39 -13.86
CA ALA A 212 -5.42 -1.51 -14.91
C ALA A 212 -6.88 -1.43 -14.40
N ASP A 213 -7.09 -1.69 -13.12
CA ASP A 213 -8.39 -1.66 -12.43
C ASP A 213 -8.53 -0.50 -11.44
N SER A 214 -7.58 0.42 -11.45
CA SER A 214 -7.55 1.60 -10.58
C SER A 214 -8.37 2.75 -11.14
N VAL A 215 -9.14 3.41 -10.28
CA VAL A 215 -9.87 4.64 -10.60
C VAL A 215 -9.62 5.69 -9.52
N MET A 216 -9.25 6.90 -9.93
CA MET A 216 -9.13 8.04 -9.03
C MET A 216 -9.95 9.21 -9.56
N THR A 217 -10.66 9.90 -8.67
CA THR A 217 -11.37 11.14 -9.07
C THR A 217 -10.38 12.26 -9.37
N VAL A 218 -10.73 13.13 -10.30
CA VAL A 218 -9.92 14.31 -10.67
C VAL A 218 -9.62 15.19 -9.44
N ASP A 219 -10.60 15.39 -8.57
CA ASP A 219 -10.43 16.19 -7.35
C ASP A 219 -9.37 15.60 -6.42
N LEU A 220 -9.30 14.26 -6.33
CA LEU A 220 -8.26 13.61 -5.56
C LEU A 220 -6.89 13.76 -6.23
N VAL A 221 -6.79 13.53 -7.53
CA VAL A 221 -5.53 13.69 -8.28
C VAL A 221 -4.98 15.10 -8.11
N LEU A 222 -5.81 16.14 -8.30
CA LEU A 222 -5.40 17.53 -8.13
C LEU A 222 -5.01 17.84 -6.68
N LYS A 223 -5.73 17.28 -5.69
CA LYS A 223 -5.39 17.44 -4.28
C LYS A 223 -4.03 16.81 -3.96
N LEU A 224 -3.74 15.61 -4.48
CA LEU A 224 -2.45 14.96 -4.29
C LEU A 224 -1.31 15.77 -4.89
N VAL A 225 -1.48 16.29 -6.12
CA VAL A 225 -0.48 17.15 -6.75
C VAL A 225 -0.21 18.41 -5.90
N ARG A 226 -1.26 19.09 -5.43
CA ARG A 226 -1.12 20.28 -4.56
C ARG A 226 -0.41 19.97 -3.24
N ILE A 227 -0.73 18.84 -2.61
CA ILE A 227 -0.03 18.37 -1.41
C ILE A 227 1.47 18.22 -1.67
N MET A 228 1.84 17.57 -2.78
CA MET A 228 3.23 17.35 -3.17
C MET A 228 3.96 18.64 -3.55
N GLN A 229 3.25 19.62 -4.12
CA GLN A 229 3.81 20.95 -4.41
C GLN A 229 4.11 21.74 -3.12
N ILE A 230 3.22 21.65 -2.12
CA ILE A 230 3.34 22.39 -0.87
C ILE A 230 4.42 21.81 0.05
N ASP A 231 4.59 20.48 0.09
CA ASP A 231 5.59 19.84 0.94
C ASP A 231 6.64 19.09 0.11
N PRO A 232 7.83 19.69 -0.12
CA PRO A 232 8.90 19.08 -0.90
C PRO A 232 9.55 17.86 -0.20
N ARG A 233 9.31 17.66 1.10
CA ARG A 233 9.83 16.52 1.87
C ARG A 233 9.02 15.25 1.61
N LEU A 234 7.82 15.36 1.05
CA LEU A 234 7.02 14.19 0.71
C LEU A 234 7.55 13.51 -0.55
N GLY A 235 7.84 12.23 -0.42
CA GLY A 235 8.25 11.37 -1.52
C GLY A 235 7.08 10.59 -2.11
N ILE A 236 6.18 10.10 -1.25
CA ILE A 236 4.99 9.34 -1.65
C ILE A 236 3.80 9.80 -0.82
N VAL A 237 2.65 9.97 -1.47
CA VAL A 237 1.35 10.10 -0.80
C VAL A 237 0.40 9.04 -1.36
N GLN A 238 0.06 8.09 -0.50
CA GLN A 238 -0.92 7.03 -0.79
C GLN A 238 -2.32 7.54 -0.54
N SER A 239 -3.27 7.32 -1.44
CA SER A 239 -4.69 7.54 -1.16
C SER A 239 -5.32 6.34 -0.47
N LEU A 240 -6.41 6.55 0.26
CA LEU A 240 -7.22 5.46 0.81
C LEU A 240 -8.07 4.86 -0.31
N VAL A 241 -7.76 3.62 -0.66
CA VAL A 241 -8.43 2.88 -1.74
C VAL A 241 -9.61 2.09 -1.17
N ILE A 242 -10.75 2.13 -1.84
CA ILE A 242 -11.92 1.31 -1.52
C ILE A 242 -12.34 0.47 -2.71
N GLY A 243 -13.05 -0.64 -2.45
CA GLY A 243 -13.52 -1.52 -3.51
C GLY A 243 -14.59 -0.87 -4.39
N MET A 244 -14.50 -1.06 -5.70
CA MET A 244 -15.55 -0.65 -6.66
C MET A 244 -16.79 -1.52 -6.48
N PRO A 245 -18.01 -0.99 -6.75
CA PRO A 245 -19.22 -1.79 -6.77
C PRO A 245 -19.07 -3.05 -7.61
N SER A 246 -19.49 -4.20 -7.08
CA SER A 246 -19.34 -5.49 -7.74
C SER A 246 -20.66 -6.27 -7.76
N ALA A 247 -20.91 -7.01 -8.85
CA ALA A 247 -22.00 -7.97 -8.94
C ALA A 247 -21.71 -9.27 -8.16
N SER A 248 -20.44 -9.56 -7.87
CA SER A 248 -20.05 -10.76 -7.13
C SER A 248 -20.45 -10.68 -5.65
N ALA A 249 -21.11 -11.72 -5.14
CA ALA A 249 -21.44 -11.83 -3.72
C ALA A 249 -20.18 -11.91 -2.84
N PHE A 250 -19.15 -12.64 -3.29
CA PHE A 250 -17.86 -12.74 -2.61
C PHE A 250 -17.20 -11.37 -2.47
N ALA A 251 -17.07 -10.63 -3.58
CA ALA A 251 -16.45 -9.30 -3.55
C ALA A 251 -17.25 -8.33 -2.66
N ARG A 252 -18.59 -8.37 -2.67
CA ARG A 252 -19.42 -7.50 -1.81
C ARG A 252 -19.26 -7.81 -0.33
N ILE A 253 -19.18 -9.07 0.06
CA ILE A 253 -18.95 -9.47 1.47
C ILE A 253 -17.54 -9.01 1.90
N PHE A 254 -16.55 -9.24 1.05
CA PHE A 254 -15.17 -8.80 1.29
C PHE A 254 -15.08 -7.28 1.47
N GLN A 255 -15.70 -6.52 0.56
CA GLN A 255 -15.75 -5.05 0.61
C GLN A 255 -16.48 -4.53 1.85
N PHE A 256 -17.55 -5.18 2.27
CA PHE A 256 -18.26 -4.82 3.50
C PHE A 256 -17.32 -4.91 4.72
N GLY A 257 -16.56 -6.02 4.84
CA GLY A 257 -15.56 -6.16 5.90
C GLY A 257 -14.48 -5.08 5.86
N MET A 258 -13.99 -4.74 4.66
CA MET A 258 -13.02 -3.65 4.49
C MET A 258 -13.60 -2.29 4.92
N LEU A 259 -14.79 -1.93 4.45
CA LEU A 259 -15.41 -0.62 4.71
C LEU A 259 -15.68 -0.37 6.19
N LEU A 260 -16.01 -1.40 6.97
CA LEU A 260 -16.31 -1.26 8.40
C LEU A 260 -15.15 -0.67 9.22
N SER A 261 -13.92 -0.95 8.84
CA SER A 261 -12.74 -0.57 9.64
C SER A 261 -11.70 0.27 8.90
N MET A 262 -11.72 0.29 7.58
CA MET A 262 -10.65 0.83 6.73
C MET A 262 -10.30 2.29 7.07
N ARG A 263 -11.32 3.15 7.21
CA ARG A 263 -11.12 4.58 7.51
C ARG A 263 -10.57 4.81 8.91
N SER A 264 -11.19 4.21 9.93
CA SER A 264 -10.71 4.37 11.32
C SER A 264 -9.33 3.77 11.49
N TYR A 265 -9.09 2.58 10.95
CA TYR A 265 -7.77 1.94 10.94
C TYR A 265 -6.71 2.84 10.29
N THR A 266 -7.01 3.40 9.11
CA THR A 266 -6.05 4.22 8.35
C THR A 266 -5.77 5.54 9.06
N ILE A 267 -6.78 6.22 9.62
CA ILE A 267 -6.59 7.44 10.40
C ILE A 267 -5.74 7.16 11.65
N GLY A 268 -6.04 6.08 12.38
CA GLY A 268 -5.28 5.73 13.56
C GLY A 268 -3.83 5.37 13.25
N SER A 269 -3.61 4.53 12.23
CA SER A 269 -2.24 4.18 11.80
C SER A 269 -1.47 5.41 11.31
N ALA A 270 -2.09 6.29 10.52
CA ALA A 270 -1.48 7.53 10.03
C ALA A 270 -1.07 8.47 11.18
N TRP A 271 -1.83 8.49 12.29
CA TRP A 271 -1.55 9.34 13.43
C TRP A 271 -0.20 9.02 14.10
N TRP A 272 0.14 7.74 14.24
CA TRP A 272 1.36 7.36 14.93
C TRP A 272 2.52 7.00 13.99
N GLN A 273 2.23 6.59 12.74
CA GLN A 273 3.25 6.30 11.74
C GLN A 273 3.82 7.56 11.09
N GLY A 274 3.02 8.63 10.96
CA GLY A 274 3.45 9.91 10.40
C GLY A 274 4.09 9.77 9.03
N ASP A 275 5.39 10.11 8.91
CA ASP A 275 6.15 10.04 7.66
C ASP A 275 6.56 8.60 7.26
N CYS A 276 6.17 7.60 8.06
CA CYS A 276 6.35 6.18 7.78
C CYS A 276 5.02 5.51 7.35
N GLY A 277 4.19 6.19 6.58
CA GLY A 277 2.93 5.65 6.06
C GLY A 277 3.13 4.49 5.06
N PRO A 278 2.06 3.75 4.72
CA PRO A 278 2.10 2.69 3.73
C PRO A 278 2.21 3.22 2.31
N TYR A 279 2.64 2.36 1.40
CA TYR A 279 2.49 2.49 -0.05
C TYR A 279 2.05 1.14 -0.60
N TRP A 280 1.04 1.14 -1.47
CA TRP A 280 0.42 -0.08 -2.01
C TRP A 280 0.69 -0.27 -3.50
N GLY A 281 1.60 0.55 -4.07
CA GLY A 281 2.03 0.43 -5.46
C GLY A 281 1.09 1.04 -6.49
N HIS A 282 -0.13 1.44 -6.10
CA HIS A 282 -1.13 2.06 -6.97
C HIS A 282 -1.98 3.08 -6.22
N ASN A 283 -2.75 3.89 -6.96
CA ASN A 283 -3.60 4.96 -6.43
C ASN A 283 -2.83 5.90 -5.48
N ALA A 284 -1.64 6.25 -5.89
CA ALA A 284 -0.73 7.08 -5.12
C ALA A 284 0.01 8.08 -6.03
N ILE A 285 0.54 9.13 -5.43
CA ILE A 285 1.46 10.04 -6.11
C ILE A 285 2.88 9.86 -5.56
N VAL A 286 3.86 9.84 -6.44
CA VAL A 286 5.28 9.76 -6.10
C VAL A 286 6.05 10.94 -6.67
N ARG A 287 7.08 11.39 -5.98
CA ARG A 287 8.07 12.35 -6.49
C ARG A 287 9.10 11.60 -7.32
N ILE A 288 9.17 11.87 -8.62
CA ILE A 288 9.91 11.00 -9.55
C ILE A 288 11.41 11.02 -9.32
N ALA A 289 12.03 12.18 -9.18
CA ALA A 289 13.49 12.27 -9.08
C ALA A 289 14.08 11.42 -7.93
N PRO A 290 13.64 11.56 -6.67
CA PRO A 290 14.12 10.68 -5.60
C PRO A 290 13.64 9.23 -5.73
N PHE A 291 12.44 8.99 -6.29
CA PHE A 291 11.96 7.63 -6.51
C PHE A 291 12.86 6.88 -7.51
N ALA A 292 13.17 7.48 -8.63
CA ALA A 292 14.08 6.91 -9.63
C ALA A 292 15.50 6.68 -9.09
N MET A 293 15.98 7.58 -8.22
CA MET A 293 17.32 7.49 -7.63
C MET A 293 17.43 6.43 -6.55
N HIS A 294 16.43 6.31 -5.67
CA HIS A 294 16.54 5.53 -4.44
C HIS A 294 15.74 4.21 -4.46
N CYS A 295 14.67 4.09 -5.28
CA CYS A 295 13.85 2.88 -5.34
C CYS A 295 14.37 1.84 -6.34
N GLN A 296 15.70 1.65 -6.38
CA GLN A 296 16.35 0.60 -7.17
C GLN A 296 16.23 -0.73 -6.43
N LEU A 297 15.38 -1.63 -6.93
CA LEU A 297 15.15 -2.93 -6.31
C LEU A 297 16.21 -3.94 -6.74
N PRO A 298 16.85 -4.67 -5.80
CA PRO A 298 17.80 -5.72 -6.14
C PRO A 298 17.08 -6.96 -6.69
N VAL A 299 17.82 -7.75 -7.45
CA VAL A 299 17.46 -9.14 -7.74
C VAL A 299 18.05 -9.99 -6.63
N LEU A 300 17.21 -10.73 -5.91
CA LEU A 300 17.64 -11.57 -4.79
C LEU A 300 18.32 -12.83 -5.32
N ALA A 301 19.56 -13.06 -4.86
CA ALA A 301 20.43 -14.12 -5.33
C ALA A 301 20.03 -15.52 -4.82
N ASP A 302 20.70 -16.56 -5.31
CA ASP A 302 20.61 -17.90 -4.78
C ASP A 302 21.04 -17.94 -3.31
N GLY A 303 20.27 -18.66 -2.48
CA GLY A 303 20.42 -18.65 -1.01
C GLY A 303 19.45 -17.72 -0.29
N ALA A 304 18.73 -16.85 -0.99
CA ALA A 304 17.59 -16.13 -0.45
C ALA A 304 16.42 -17.09 -0.14
N LEU A 305 15.64 -16.80 0.92
CA LEU A 305 14.43 -17.56 1.25
C LEU A 305 13.47 -17.65 0.05
N VAL A 306 13.33 -16.54 -0.67
CA VAL A 306 12.61 -16.43 -1.94
C VAL A 306 13.49 -15.61 -2.89
N LYS A 307 14.07 -16.26 -3.90
CA LYS A 307 14.98 -15.64 -4.88
C LYS A 307 14.25 -14.94 -6.03
N GLY A 308 14.98 -14.14 -6.80
CA GLY A 308 14.52 -13.48 -8.01
C GLY A 308 14.13 -12.03 -7.80
N HIS A 309 13.30 -11.50 -8.69
CA HIS A 309 12.80 -10.13 -8.59
C HIS A 309 11.87 -9.95 -7.38
N VAL A 310 11.91 -8.77 -6.76
CA VAL A 310 11.01 -8.42 -5.65
C VAL A 310 9.57 -8.35 -6.18
N LEU A 311 8.67 -9.15 -5.60
CA LEU A 311 7.27 -9.26 -6.02
C LEU A 311 6.38 -8.21 -5.38
N SER A 312 6.46 -8.04 -4.05
CA SER A 312 5.77 -6.96 -3.31
C SER A 312 6.72 -5.78 -3.17
N HIS A 313 6.89 -5.06 -4.28
CA HIS A 313 7.89 -3.98 -4.41
C HIS A 313 7.51 -2.71 -3.65
N ASP A 314 6.23 -2.46 -3.50
CA ASP A 314 5.61 -1.24 -2.97
C ASP A 314 6.07 -0.90 -1.54
N GLN A 315 5.98 -1.85 -0.60
CA GLN A 315 6.48 -1.66 0.77
C GLN A 315 7.98 -1.37 0.80
N ILE A 316 8.76 -2.01 -0.07
CA ILE A 316 10.22 -1.79 -0.14
C ILE A 316 10.52 -0.41 -0.70
N GLU A 317 9.81 0.03 -1.74
CA GLU A 317 9.94 1.39 -2.30
C GLU A 317 9.61 2.45 -1.25
N ALA A 318 8.54 2.27 -0.44
CA ALA A 318 8.24 3.14 0.69
C ALA A 318 9.39 3.19 1.70
N VAL A 319 9.97 2.04 2.04
CA VAL A 319 11.08 1.93 2.98
C VAL A 319 12.34 2.61 2.42
N LEU A 320 12.64 2.46 1.14
CA LEU A 320 13.78 3.09 0.48
C LEU A 320 13.63 4.61 0.41
N MET A 321 12.43 5.12 0.12
CA MET A 321 12.15 6.56 0.16
C MET A 321 12.36 7.15 1.56
N ARG A 322 11.90 6.47 2.61
CA ARG A 322 12.14 6.89 4.00
C ARG A 322 13.61 6.85 4.39
N ARG A 323 14.34 5.82 3.94
CA ARG A 323 15.80 5.73 4.13
C ARG A 323 16.53 6.90 3.47
N ALA A 324 16.01 7.39 2.34
CA ALA A 324 16.52 8.57 1.65
C ALA A 324 16.07 9.90 2.29
N GLY A 325 15.30 9.87 3.40
CA GLY A 325 14.86 11.05 4.13
C GLY A 325 13.52 11.64 3.67
N TYR A 326 12.84 11.00 2.70
CA TYR A 326 11.54 11.46 2.23
C TYR A 326 10.40 10.85 3.06
N GLY A 327 9.38 11.68 3.33
CA GLY A 327 8.15 11.23 3.98
C GLY A 327 7.28 10.38 3.03
N VAL A 328 6.71 9.32 3.57
CA VAL A 328 5.65 8.52 2.95
C VAL A 328 4.42 8.65 3.81
N ARG A 329 3.32 9.20 3.27
CA ARG A 329 2.10 9.43 4.03
C ARG A 329 0.87 8.86 3.35
N VAL A 330 -0.19 8.64 4.12
CA VAL A 330 -1.49 8.24 3.60
C VAL A 330 -2.49 9.38 3.75
N LEU A 331 -3.22 9.70 2.68
CA LEU A 331 -4.35 10.60 2.69
C LEU A 331 -5.62 9.77 2.98
N ALA A 332 -6.03 9.73 4.24
CA ALA A 332 -7.13 8.90 4.74
C ALA A 332 -8.52 9.49 4.40
N ARG A 333 -8.79 9.74 3.10
CA ARG A 333 -10.06 10.26 2.58
C ARG A 333 -10.73 9.20 1.72
N GLU A 334 -11.94 8.80 2.10
CA GLU A 334 -12.76 7.84 1.36
C GLU A 334 -13.49 8.47 0.15
N GLY A 335 -13.96 7.59 -0.76
CA GLY A 335 -14.90 7.94 -1.82
C GLY A 335 -14.27 8.64 -3.03
N SER A 336 -12.94 8.56 -3.19
CA SER A 336 -12.25 9.24 -4.29
C SER A 336 -11.20 8.38 -4.99
N SER A 337 -10.95 7.19 -4.47
CA SER A 337 -9.95 6.24 -4.95
C SER A 337 -10.49 4.82 -4.87
N PHE A 338 -10.48 4.09 -5.97
CA PHE A 338 -11.18 2.81 -6.10
C PHE A 338 -10.30 1.79 -6.80
N GLU A 339 -10.52 0.51 -6.47
CA GLU A 339 -9.96 -0.65 -7.17
C GLU A 339 -11.01 -1.76 -7.30
N GLN A 340 -10.79 -2.70 -8.20
CA GLN A 340 -11.61 -3.91 -8.27
C GLN A 340 -11.07 -4.97 -7.32
N ASN A 341 -11.97 -5.59 -6.56
CA ASN A 341 -11.60 -6.73 -5.73
C ASN A 341 -11.81 -8.05 -6.50
N PRO A 342 -11.07 -9.12 -6.17
CA PRO A 342 -11.27 -10.43 -6.76
C PRO A 342 -12.72 -10.85 -6.65
N PRO A 343 -13.36 -11.28 -7.77
CA PRO A 343 -14.76 -11.66 -7.77
C PRO A 343 -15.01 -13.04 -7.17
N THR A 344 -13.98 -13.87 -7.01
CA THR A 344 -14.09 -15.24 -6.49
C THR A 344 -13.03 -15.53 -5.44
N LEU A 345 -13.31 -16.52 -4.57
CA LEU A 345 -12.34 -17.02 -3.59
C LEU A 345 -11.08 -17.57 -4.25
N VAL A 346 -11.19 -18.21 -5.41
CA VAL A 346 -10.04 -18.79 -6.13
C VAL A 346 -9.09 -17.68 -6.60
N GLU A 347 -9.62 -16.60 -7.16
CA GLU A 347 -8.80 -15.44 -7.58
C GLU A 347 -8.20 -14.72 -6.38
N PHE A 348 -8.95 -14.61 -5.29
CA PHE A 348 -8.43 -14.08 -4.03
C PHE A 348 -7.23 -14.90 -3.53
N ILE A 349 -7.35 -16.24 -3.46
CA ILE A 349 -6.28 -17.14 -3.03
C ILE A 349 -5.03 -17.00 -3.93
N ARG A 350 -5.21 -16.93 -5.24
CA ARG A 350 -4.10 -16.74 -6.20
C ARG A 350 -3.35 -15.42 -5.95
N ARG A 351 -4.09 -14.35 -5.68
CA ARG A 351 -3.53 -13.05 -5.34
C ARG A 351 -2.79 -13.09 -4.00
N ASP A 352 -3.41 -13.68 -3.00
CA ASP A 352 -2.87 -13.78 -1.63
C ASP A 352 -1.59 -14.61 -1.57
N LEU A 353 -1.53 -15.74 -2.29
CA LEU A 353 -0.31 -16.55 -2.40
C LEU A 353 0.86 -15.75 -3.00
N ARG A 354 0.61 -14.92 -4.02
CA ARG A 354 1.62 -14.05 -4.61
C ARG A 354 2.09 -12.98 -3.63
N TRP A 355 1.18 -12.40 -2.85
CA TRP A 355 1.52 -11.45 -1.79
C TRP A 355 2.31 -12.11 -0.66
N CYS A 356 1.92 -13.31 -0.23
CA CYS A 356 2.67 -14.09 0.74
C CYS A 356 4.12 -14.31 0.26
N GLN A 357 4.29 -14.77 -0.97
CA GLN A 357 5.62 -14.98 -1.55
C GLN A 357 6.44 -13.66 -1.57
N GLY A 358 5.83 -12.56 -1.97
CA GLY A 358 6.48 -11.24 -1.98
C GLY A 358 6.85 -10.75 -0.57
N ASN A 359 5.97 -10.94 0.42
CA ASN A 359 6.23 -10.52 1.79
C ASN A 359 7.33 -11.38 2.45
N MET A 360 7.46 -12.66 2.08
CA MET A 360 8.58 -13.48 2.55
C MET A 360 9.94 -12.96 2.06
N GLN A 361 9.99 -12.25 0.94
CA GLN A 361 11.21 -11.59 0.46
C GLN A 361 11.67 -10.46 1.39
N TYR A 362 10.78 -9.87 2.20
CA TYR A 362 11.11 -8.78 3.12
C TYR A 362 12.13 -9.18 4.19
N TRP A 363 12.29 -10.46 4.46
CA TRP A 363 13.32 -10.99 5.36
C TRP A 363 14.72 -10.48 5.00
N HIS A 364 15.02 -10.34 3.69
CA HIS A 364 16.31 -9.84 3.21
C HIS A 364 16.55 -8.37 3.51
N PHE A 365 15.47 -7.59 3.60
CA PHE A 365 15.52 -6.15 3.82
C PHE A 365 15.56 -5.76 5.30
N LEU A 366 15.17 -6.66 6.22
CA LEU A 366 15.13 -6.36 7.66
C LEU A 366 16.49 -5.92 8.21
N ARG A 367 17.59 -6.43 7.66
CA ARG A 367 18.96 -6.12 8.08
C ARG A 367 19.62 -5.00 7.28
N MET A 368 18.90 -4.39 6.34
CA MET A 368 19.44 -3.29 5.52
C MET A 368 19.89 -2.13 6.43
N PRO A 369 21.14 -1.63 6.28
CA PRO A 369 21.62 -0.50 7.08
C PRO A 369 20.88 0.79 6.76
N GLY A 370 20.72 1.65 7.77
CA GLY A 370 20.06 2.96 7.62
C GLY A 370 18.53 2.93 7.55
N LEU A 371 17.87 1.77 7.76
CA LEU A 371 16.42 1.73 7.85
C LEU A 371 15.92 2.30 9.19
N PRO A 372 14.90 3.18 9.16
CA PRO A 372 14.17 3.57 10.37
C PRO A 372 13.61 2.34 11.11
N LEU A 373 13.62 2.38 12.45
CA LEU A 373 13.11 1.27 13.27
C LEU A 373 11.64 0.93 12.93
N LEU A 374 10.83 1.94 12.70
CA LEU A 374 9.43 1.77 12.32
C LEU A 374 9.28 1.06 10.96
N SER A 375 10.17 1.33 10.01
CA SER A 375 10.19 0.61 8.73
C SER A 375 10.56 -0.88 8.90
N ARG A 376 11.52 -1.20 9.79
CA ARG A 376 11.84 -2.59 10.11
C ARG A 376 10.64 -3.32 10.74
N TYR A 377 9.98 -2.64 11.68
CA TYR A 377 8.74 -3.16 12.28
C TYR A 377 7.68 -3.45 11.21
N GLN A 378 7.44 -2.54 10.26
CA GLN A 378 6.43 -2.73 9.21
C GLN A 378 6.76 -3.92 8.30
N LEU A 379 8.03 -4.10 7.90
CA LEU A 379 8.46 -5.27 7.13
C LEU A 379 8.30 -6.58 7.92
N ALA A 380 8.72 -6.60 9.19
CA ALA A 380 8.53 -7.76 10.06
C ALA A 380 7.05 -8.09 10.25
N PHE A 381 6.22 -7.07 10.45
CA PHE A 381 4.78 -7.23 10.63
C PHE A 381 4.09 -7.76 9.35
N ALA A 382 4.54 -7.33 8.17
CA ALA A 382 4.05 -7.86 6.89
C ALA A 382 4.41 -9.34 6.67
N ILE A 383 5.54 -9.82 7.20
CA ILE A 383 5.87 -11.25 7.23
C ILE A 383 4.96 -11.99 8.23
N LEU A 384 4.82 -11.46 9.45
CA LEU A 384 4.02 -12.08 10.52
C LEU A 384 2.54 -12.21 10.15
N MET A 385 2.01 -11.33 9.31
CA MET A 385 0.64 -11.40 8.80
C MET A 385 0.32 -12.77 8.19
N PHE A 386 1.24 -13.34 7.41
CA PHE A 386 1.07 -14.65 6.78
C PHE A 386 1.38 -15.82 7.71
N LEU A 387 2.10 -15.60 8.82
CA LEU A 387 2.34 -16.62 9.83
C LEU A 387 1.19 -16.74 10.84
N GLY A 388 0.37 -15.70 10.97
CA GLY A 388 -0.78 -15.70 11.87
C GLY A 388 -1.86 -16.73 11.48
N SER A 389 -2.10 -16.93 10.19
CA SER A 389 -3.12 -17.88 9.71
C SER A 389 -2.80 -19.35 10.05
N PRO A 390 -1.58 -19.88 9.81
CA PRO A 390 -1.19 -21.20 10.28
C PRO A 390 -1.27 -21.37 11.80
N ALA A 391 -0.89 -20.33 12.57
CA ALA A 391 -1.01 -20.35 14.01
C ALA A 391 -2.48 -20.47 14.47
N TRP A 392 -3.38 -19.73 13.82
CA TRP A 392 -4.82 -19.81 14.04
C TRP A 392 -5.37 -21.21 13.74
N MET A 393 -5.01 -21.79 12.60
CA MET A 393 -5.40 -23.15 12.23
C MET A 393 -4.86 -24.17 13.25
N GLY A 394 -3.60 -24.05 13.65
CA GLY A 394 -3.00 -24.88 14.68
C GLY A 394 -3.73 -24.80 16.00
N LEU A 395 -4.07 -23.58 16.45
CA LEU A 395 -4.84 -23.33 17.66
C LEU A 395 -6.21 -24.06 17.63
N LEU A 396 -6.94 -23.93 16.52
CA LEU A 396 -8.23 -24.60 16.36
C LEU A 396 -8.11 -26.14 16.35
N LEU A 397 -7.19 -26.67 15.56
CA LEU A 397 -7.03 -28.12 15.41
C LEU A 397 -6.55 -28.77 16.71
N ILE A 398 -5.50 -28.22 17.34
CA ILE A 398 -4.94 -28.76 18.59
C ILE A 398 -5.93 -28.57 19.74
N GLY A 399 -6.58 -27.41 19.84
CA GLY A 399 -7.60 -27.16 20.85
C GLY A 399 -8.80 -28.11 20.74
N SER A 400 -9.31 -28.33 19.53
CA SER A 400 -10.39 -29.28 19.29
C SER A 400 -9.98 -30.73 19.61
N ALA A 401 -8.76 -31.12 19.25
CA ALA A 401 -8.23 -32.46 19.57
C ALA A 401 -8.02 -32.64 21.09
N ALA A 402 -7.51 -31.61 21.76
CA ALA A 402 -7.32 -31.65 23.21
C ALA A 402 -8.65 -31.87 23.95
N VAL A 403 -9.71 -31.17 23.57
CA VAL A 403 -11.05 -31.38 24.14
C VAL A 403 -11.58 -32.78 23.84
N ALA A 404 -11.46 -33.26 22.59
CA ALA A 404 -11.97 -34.56 22.17
C ALA A 404 -11.24 -35.75 22.86
N LEU A 405 -9.96 -35.59 23.15
CA LEU A 405 -9.11 -36.61 23.75
C LEU A 405 -9.04 -36.51 25.31
N SER A 406 -9.65 -35.48 25.89
CA SER A 406 -9.67 -35.32 27.35
C SER A 406 -10.52 -36.41 27.99
N PRO A 407 -10.01 -37.12 29.05
CA PRO A 407 -10.78 -38.12 29.77
C PRO A 407 -11.97 -37.53 30.56
N THR A 408 -11.96 -36.22 30.82
CA THR A 408 -13.03 -35.49 31.50
C THR A 408 -13.36 -34.20 30.76
N PRO A 409 -14.21 -34.25 29.69
CA PRO A 409 -14.57 -33.05 28.90
C PRO A 409 -15.17 -31.90 29.73
N ALA A 410 -15.78 -32.23 30.90
CA ALA A 410 -16.37 -31.23 31.80
C ALA A 410 -15.33 -30.34 32.52
N ASP A 411 -14.08 -30.76 32.63
CA ASP A 411 -13.03 -29.97 33.31
C ASP A 411 -12.50 -28.83 32.42
N PHE A 412 -12.73 -28.87 31.13
CA PHE A 412 -12.42 -27.77 30.22
C PHE A 412 -13.42 -26.59 30.31
N MET A 413 -14.56 -26.78 30.95
CA MET A 413 -15.63 -25.77 31.04
C MET A 413 -15.80 -25.20 32.46
N ARG A 414 -14.92 -25.55 33.36
CA ARG A 414 -14.85 -24.98 34.72
C ARG A 414 -13.73 -23.93 34.82
#